data_800de196bf3b4f3f95074f55fabb0748
#
_entry.id   800de196bf3b4f3f95074f55fabb0748
#
_cell.length_a   1.000
_cell.length_b   1.000
_cell.length_c   1.000
_cell.angle_alpha   90.00
_cell.angle_beta   90.00
_cell.angle_gamma   90.00
#
_symmetry.space_group_name_H-M   'P 1'
#
loop_
_entity.id
_entity.type
_entity.pdbx_description
1 polymer ?
#
loop_
_entity_poly.entity_id
_entity_poly.type
_entity_poly.pdbx_seq_one_letter_code
_entity_poly.pdbx_strand_id
1 'polypeptide(L)'
;MQLRVTLLALAASLLFVPSASGLAEFGIEGMGVVSTPANEARTTLSPDGQRIVWASDRAGGAGGWDLWQAQLVGGRWQQATPLPLNTAQDETTPVFSADGRWLLFASTRAGGAGGSDLYRVPVDAQGQLGAVQSLGAAINSFGKETAPTLSLDGTALLFASDGHGGAGGLDLFVAHWNGAAFIAPAALGEVNSAEDERDAAWLGDGRALVWARGTFAGPSQLLLAACKGGHYGQGQPLPLSFNGPQERTFGAVVDAAKPGELLVTGSARAPRAGQLDIYRMKAPVVDGETGCR
;
A
#
# COMPACT_ATOMS: atom_id res chain seq x y z
N MET A 1 -2.97 -27.47 73.60
CA MET A 1 -3.74 -27.53 72.35
C MET A 1 -3.49 -26.18 71.62
N GLN A 2 -2.44 -26.15 70.76
CA GLN A 2 -2.03 -24.91 70.06
C GLN A 2 -2.61 -24.94 68.65
N LEU A 3 -3.42 -23.94 68.36
CA LEU A 3 -4.00 -23.72 67.03
C LEU A 3 -2.94 -23.02 66.11
N ARG A 4 -2.56 -23.69 65.03
CA ARG A 4 -1.70 -23.08 63.98
C ARG A 4 -2.63 -22.44 62.96
N VAL A 5 -2.58 -21.13 62.83
CA VAL A 5 -3.25 -20.37 61.77
C VAL A 5 -2.26 -20.28 60.59
N THR A 6 -2.65 -20.93 59.48
CA THR A 6 -1.88 -20.85 58.21
C THR A 6 -2.46 -19.65 57.42
N LEU A 7 -1.68 -18.57 57.25
CA LEU A 7 -1.99 -17.52 56.31
C LEU A 7 -1.67 -17.96 54.89
N LEU A 8 -2.71 -18.06 54.02
CA LEU A 8 -2.55 -18.15 52.59
C LEU A 8 -2.35 -16.73 52.04
N ALA A 9 -1.17 -16.47 51.49
CA ALA A 9 -0.89 -15.27 50.73
C ALA A 9 -1.43 -15.45 49.29
N LEU A 10 -2.47 -14.72 48.91
CA LEU A 10 -2.93 -14.61 47.53
C LEU A 10 -1.96 -13.68 46.78
N ALA A 11 -1.13 -14.22 45.90
CA ALA A 11 -0.35 -13.45 44.94
C ALA A 11 -1.27 -12.99 43.79
N ALA A 12 -1.68 -11.73 43.78
CA ALA A 12 -2.35 -11.11 42.67
C ALA A 12 -1.33 -10.86 41.55
N SER A 13 -1.34 -11.70 40.51
CA SER A 13 -0.58 -11.46 39.29
C SER A 13 -1.23 -10.30 38.53
N LEU A 14 -0.64 -9.10 38.64
CA LEU A 14 -0.95 -7.98 37.75
C LEU A 14 -0.54 -8.38 36.32
N LEU A 15 -1.49 -8.74 35.51
CA LEU A 15 -1.33 -8.82 34.06
C LEU A 15 -1.09 -7.40 33.54
N PHE A 16 0.17 -7.09 33.27
CA PHE A 16 0.54 -5.91 32.50
C PHE A 16 0.03 -6.16 31.06
N VAL A 17 -1.14 -5.62 30.74
CA VAL A 17 -1.58 -5.46 29.34
C VAL A 17 -0.78 -4.27 28.81
N PRO A 18 0.17 -4.47 27.87
CA PRO A 18 0.80 -3.34 27.23
C PRO A 18 -0.30 -2.55 26.53
N SER A 19 -0.53 -1.31 26.95
CA SER A 19 -1.33 -0.37 26.19
C SER A 19 -0.67 -0.23 24.84
N ALA A 20 -1.32 -0.74 23.78
CA ALA A 20 -0.91 -0.48 22.41
C ALA A 20 -0.92 1.04 22.23
N SER A 21 0.24 1.66 22.24
CA SER A 21 0.36 3.07 21.85
C SER A 21 -0.04 3.15 20.39
N GLY A 22 -1.14 3.85 20.08
CA GLY A 22 -1.57 4.10 18.70
C GLY A 22 -0.42 4.69 17.89
N LEU A 23 -0.39 4.41 16.58
CA LEU A 23 0.58 5.04 15.68
C LEU A 23 0.35 6.55 15.67
N ALA A 24 1.43 7.31 15.51
CA ALA A 24 1.32 8.76 15.35
C ALA A 24 0.75 9.08 13.97
N GLU A 25 -0.50 9.51 13.94
CA GLU A 25 -1.21 9.96 12.74
C GLU A 25 -0.96 11.46 12.56
N PHE A 26 -0.36 11.85 11.43
CA PHE A 26 -0.06 13.29 11.17
C PHE A 26 -1.24 14.02 10.55
N GLY A 27 -2.23 13.32 10.00
CA GLY A 27 -3.45 13.86 9.45
C GLY A 27 -3.61 13.65 7.96
N ILE A 28 -4.59 14.37 7.40
CA ILE A 28 -4.97 14.27 5.98
C ILE A 28 -3.90 14.93 5.08
N GLU A 29 -3.55 14.25 3.99
CA GLU A 29 -2.55 14.73 3.05
C GLU A 29 -3.19 15.70 2.05
N GLY A 30 -2.61 16.91 1.93
CA GLY A 30 -2.95 17.86 0.90
C GLY A 30 -4.42 18.23 0.77
N MET A 31 -5.10 18.53 1.90
CA MET A 31 -6.52 18.86 1.91
C MET A 31 -6.89 19.95 0.89
N GLY A 32 -7.88 19.67 0.05
CA GLY A 32 -8.35 20.55 -1.02
C GLY A 32 -7.58 20.44 -2.34
N VAL A 33 -6.45 19.71 -2.36
CA VAL A 33 -5.66 19.47 -3.58
C VAL A 33 -5.52 17.97 -3.84
N VAL A 34 -4.94 17.24 -2.89
CA VAL A 34 -4.83 15.76 -2.95
C VAL A 34 -6.12 15.15 -2.46
N SER A 35 -6.49 15.38 -1.21
CA SER A 35 -7.74 14.91 -0.61
C SER A 35 -8.86 15.93 -0.83
N THR A 36 -9.96 15.51 -1.47
CA THR A 36 -11.09 16.36 -1.92
C THR A 36 -12.43 15.69 -1.57
N PRO A 37 -13.59 16.29 -1.92
CA PRO A 37 -14.87 15.61 -1.77
C PRO A 37 -15.05 14.34 -2.62
N ALA A 38 -14.19 14.09 -3.63
CA ALA A 38 -14.14 12.85 -4.38
C ALA A 38 -13.48 11.72 -3.56
N ASN A 39 -13.24 10.57 -4.17
CA ASN A 39 -12.44 9.50 -3.58
C ASN A 39 -10.99 9.62 -4.06
N GLU A 40 -10.08 9.51 -3.12
CA GLU A 40 -8.65 9.40 -3.37
C GLU A 40 -8.15 8.06 -2.83
N ALA A 41 -7.38 7.36 -3.66
CA ALA A 41 -6.85 6.06 -3.29
C ALA A 41 -5.38 5.95 -3.67
N ARG A 42 -4.66 5.16 -2.89
CA ARG A 42 -3.24 4.81 -3.03
C ARG A 42 -2.40 5.90 -3.71
N THR A 43 -1.51 6.47 -2.97
CA THR A 43 -0.65 7.58 -3.40
C THR A 43 0.82 7.19 -3.31
N THR A 44 1.66 7.85 -4.09
CA THR A 44 3.11 7.72 -4.04
C THR A 44 3.77 9.08 -4.20
N LEU A 45 4.97 9.22 -3.63
CA LEU A 45 5.80 10.40 -3.82
C LEU A 45 7.02 10.07 -4.68
N SER A 46 7.45 11.06 -5.48
CA SER A 46 8.78 10.98 -6.09
C SER A 46 9.86 10.93 -5.00
N PRO A 47 11.03 10.29 -5.24
CA PRO A 47 12.07 10.15 -4.22
C PRO A 47 12.63 11.47 -3.68
N ASP A 48 12.51 12.57 -4.44
CA ASP A 48 12.87 13.92 -3.99
C ASP A 48 11.77 14.58 -3.15
N GLY A 49 10.59 13.94 -3.01
CA GLY A 49 9.45 14.45 -2.27
C GLY A 49 8.75 15.65 -2.90
N GLN A 50 9.09 16.03 -4.14
CA GLN A 50 8.56 17.25 -4.77
C GLN A 50 7.30 16.99 -5.60
N ARG A 51 6.99 15.72 -5.90
CA ARG A 51 5.83 15.32 -6.69
C ARG A 51 5.06 14.22 -5.98
N ILE A 52 3.75 14.36 -5.92
CA ILE A 52 2.82 13.33 -5.44
C ILE A 52 1.95 12.86 -6.60
N VAL A 53 1.69 11.55 -6.67
CA VAL A 53 0.79 10.91 -7.64
C VAL A 53 -0.19 10.03 -6.88
N TRP A 54 -1.48 10.08 -7.23
CA TRP A 54 -2.53 9.28 -6.60
C TRP A 54 -3.63 8.92 -7.59
N ALA A 55 -4.47 7.95 -7.27
CA ALA A 55 -5.68 7.65 -8.01
C ALA A 55 -6.87 8.41 -7.45
N SER A 56 -7.74 8.94 -8.31
CA SER A 56 -8.98 9.63 -7.91
C SER A 56 -10.07 9.50 -8.96
N ASP A 57 -11.32 9.42 -8.50
CA ASP A 57 -12.53 9.47 -9.33
C ASP A 57 -13.09 10.89 -9.51
N ARG A 58 -12.28 11.92 -9.18
CA ARG A 58 -12.69 13.32 -9.31
C ARG A 58 -12.98 13.72 -10.76
N ALA A 59 -13.90 14.66 -10.94
CA ALA A 59 -14.21 15.20 -12.26
C ALA A 59 -13.01 15.86 -12.94
N GLY A 60 -12.92 15.73 -14.26
CA GLY A 60 -11.86 16.32 -15.09
C GLY A 60 -10.75 15.35 -15.48
N GLY A 61 -10.89 14.08 -15.17
CA GLY A 61 -10.08 12.99 -15.69
C GLY A 61 -10.53 12.52 -17.08
N ALA A 62 -9.99 11.41 -17.53
CA ALA A 62 -10.28 10.79 -18.83
C ALA A 62 -11.24 9.60 -18.72
N GLY A 63 -11.26 8.91 -17.58
CA GLY A 63 -12.05 7.69 -17.32
C GLY A 63 -12.84 7.74 -16.02
N GLY A 64 -12.95 6.59 -15.35
CA GLY A 64 -13.56 6.45 -14.03
C GLY A 64 -12.59 6.82 -12.93
N TRP A 65 -11.56 6.00 -12.74
CA TRP A 65 -10.41 6.27 -11.87
C TRP A 65 -9.24 6.71 -12.72
N ASP A 66 -8.68 7.85 -12.41
CA ASP A 66 -7.54 8.45 -13.12
C ASP A 66 -6.36 8.68 -12.17
N LEU A 67 -5.15 8.67 -12.70
CA LEU A 67 -3.97 9.11 -11.98
C LEU A 67 -3.85 10.63 -12.04
N TRP A 68 -3.72 11.23 -10.88
CA TRP A 68 -3.54 12.66 -10.69
C TRP A 68 -2.18 12.93 -10.08
N GLN A 69 -1.67 14.12 -10.30
CA GLN A 69 -0.41 14.58 -9.74
C GLN A 69 -0.51 16.00 -9.20
N ALA A 70 0.36 16.33 -8.24
CA ALA A 70 0.58 17.70 -7.77
C ALA A 70 2.06 17.91 -7.45
N GLN A 71 2.49 19.17 -7.48
CA GLN A 71 3.84 19.60 -7.13
C GLN A 71 3.86 20.23 -5.74
N LEU A 72 4.95 20.00 -5.01
CA LEU A 72 5.19 20.63 -3.72
C LEU A 72 5.85 22.01 -3.92
N VAL A 73 5.12 23.07 -3.66
CA VAL A 73 5.61 24.44 -3.81
C VAL A 73 5.42 25.19 -2.50
N GLY A 74 6.51 25.70 -1.92
CA GLY A 74 6.46 26.40 -0.63
C GLY A 74 5.89 25.56 0.50
N GLY A 75 6.14 24.24 0.50
CA GLY A 75 5.65 23.30 1.50
C GLY A 75 4.16 22.93 1.39
N ARG A 76 3.52 23.22 0.26
CA ARG A 76 2.11 22.90 -0.01
C ARG A 76 1.95 22.27 -1.38
N TRP A 77 1.10 21.24 -1.49
CA TRP A 77 0.69 20.68 -2.77
C TRP A 77 -0.12 21.69 -3.57
N GLN A 78 0.21 21.83 -4.84
CA GLN A 78 -0.44 22.79 -5.74
C GLN A 78 -0.67 22.18 -7.11
N GLN A 79 -1.69 22.70 -7.82
CA GLN A 79 -1.95 22.41 -9.22
C GLN A 79 -2.20 20.91 -9.49
N ALA A 80 -3.20 20.33 -8.83
CA ALA A 80 -3.64 18.97 -9.17
C ALA A 80 -4.03 18.87 -10.65
N THR A 81 -3.35 18.01 -11.41
CA THR A 81 -3.60 17.76 -12.83
C THR A 81 -3.66 16.27 -13.11
N PRO A 82 -4.54 15.80 -14.04
CA PRO A 82 -4.52 14.42 -14.46
C PRO A 82 -3.22 14.10 -15.20
N LEU A 83 -2.73 12.85 -15.09
CA LEU A 83 -1.58 12.40 -15.86
C LEU A 83 -1.93 12.20 -17.34
N PRO A 84 -1.02 12.52 -18.26
CA PRO A 84 -1.29 12.38 -19.70
C PRO A 84 -1.37 10.93 -20.18
N LEU A 85 -1.02 9.97 -19.33
CA LEU A 85 -1.12 8.53 -19.61
C LEU A 85 -2.52 7.95 -19.37
N ASN A 86 -3.43 8.70 -18.71
CA ASN A 86 -4.79 8.25 -18.44
C ASN A 86 -5.57 7.94 -19.71
N THR A 87 -6.49 7.01 -19.61
CA THR A 87 -7.35 6.54 -20.73
C THR A 87 -8.83 6.68 -20.34
N ALA A 88 -9.75 6.25 -21.21
CA ALA A 88 -11.16 6.18 -20.86
C ALA A 88 -11.51 5.03 -19.89
N GLN A 89 -10.55 4.20 -19.55
CA GLN A 89 -10.63 3.14 -18.55
C GLN A 89 -10.03 3.59 -17.21
N ASP A 90 -9.96 2.68 -16.24
CA ASP A 90 -9.41 2.99 -14.93
C ASP A 90 -7.87 2.88 -14.93
N GLU A 91 -7.22 3.88 -14.35
CA GLU A 91 -5.81 3.88 -13.97
C GLU A 91 -5.70 4.05 -12.46
N THR A 92 -5.06 3.10 -11.78
CA THR A 92 -5.05 3.02 -10.31
C THR A 92 -3.68 2.61 -9.75
N THR A 93 -3.55 2.66 -8.44
CA THR A 93 -2.44 2.11 -7.64
C THR A 93 -1.04 2.51 -8.13
N PRO A 94 -0.75 3.82 -8.27
CA PRO A 94 0.56 4.28 -8.70
C PRO A 94 1.64 4.02 -7.66
N VAL A 95 2.88 3.73 -8.12
CA VAL A 95 4.08 3.68 -7.28
C VAL A 95 5.32 4.11 -8.07
N PHE A 96 6.12 5.02 -7.51
CA PHE A 96 7.45 5.33 -8.04
C PHE A 96 8.45 4.23 -7.64
N SER A 97 9.39 3.94 -8.53
CA SER A 97 10.62 3.24 -8.14
C SER A 97 11.46 4.12 -7.21
N ALA A 98 12.26 3.48 -6.34
CA ALA A 98 13.09 4.21 -5.37
C ALA A 98 14.14 5.14 -6.03
N ASP A 99 14.55 4.84 -7.27
CA ASP A 99 15.45 5.69 -8.07
C ASP A 99 14.71 6.78 -8.87
N GLY A 100 13.37 6.83 -8.81
CA GLY A 100 12.52 7.80 -9.48
C GLY A 100 12.42 7.65 -11.00
N ARG A 101 13.06 6.65 -11.60
CA ARG A 101 13.11 6.48 -13.06
C ARG A 101 11.88 5.77 -13.64
N TRP A 102 11.03 5.19 -12.80
CA TRP A 102 9.83 4.49 -13.21
C TRP A 102 8.64 4.90 -12.34
N LEU A 103 7.47 5.02 -12.98
CA LEU A 103 6.17 5.02 -12.33
C LEU A 103 5.44 3.76 -12.78
N LEU A 104 5.10 2.88 -11.85
CA LEU A 104 4.28 1.70 -12.08
C LEU A 104 2.83 2.01 -11.71
N PHE A 105 1.87 1.34 -12.35
CA PHE A 105 0.46 1.50 -12.07
C PHE A 105 -0.35 0.30 -12.62
N ALA A 106 -1.57 0.16 -12.16
CA ALA A 106 -2.54 -0.79 -12.70
C ALA A 106 -3.52 -0.06 -13.64
N SER A 107 -3.95 -0.75 -14.72
CA SER A 107 -4.93 -0.20 -15.65
C SER A 107 -5.79 -1.28 -16.28
N THR A 108 -7.07 -0.94 -16.52
CA THR A 108 -8.02 -1.75 -17.29
C THR A 108 -8.07 -1.37 -18.78
N ARG A 109 -7.03 -0.67 -19.28
CA ARG A 109 -6.93 -0.21 -20.68
C ARG A 109 -7.01 -1.35 -21.68
N ALA A 110 -7.57 -1.05 -22.86
CA ALA A 110 -7.62 -2.00 -23.95
C ALA A 110 -6.24 -2.51 -24.36
N GLY A 111 -6.15 -3.79 -24.73
CA GLY A 111 -4.89 -4.45 -25.15
C GLY A 111 -4.09 -5.04 -24.00
N GLY A 112 -4.63 -5.09 -22.81
CA GLY A 112 -4.11 -5.88 -21.70
C GLY A 112 -4.33 -7.38 -21.86
N ALA A 113 -3.86 -8.16 -20.89
CA ALA A 113 -4.00 -9.62 -20.86
C ALA A 113 -5.33 -10.06 -20.21
N GLY A 114 -5.83 -9.28 -19.24
CA GLY A 114 -6.99 -9.65 -18.44
C GLY A 114 -7.86 -8.50 -17.98
N GLY A 115 -8.31 -8.56 -16.72
CA GLY A 115 -9.21 -7.59 -16.14
C GLY A 115 -8.52 -6.25 -15.84
N SER A 116 -7.44 -6.29 -15.08
CA SER A 116 -6.53 -5.17 -14.81
C SER A 116 -5.12 -5.68 -14.93
N ASP A 117 -4.25 -4.92 -15.55
CA ASP A 117 -2.87 -5.29 -15.81
C ASP A 117 -1.90 -4.27 -15.21
N LEU A 118 -0.67 -4.70 -14.92
CA LEU A 118 0.40 -3.84 -14.47
C LEU A 118 1.20 -3.27 -15.62
N TYR A 119 1.40 -1.97 -15.55
CA TYR A 119 2.18 -1.19 -16.50
C TYR A 119 3.25 -0.38 -15.78
N ARG A 120 4.25 0.05 -16.55
CA ARG A 120 5.24 1.03 -16.12
C ARG A 120 5.43 2.10 -17.17
N VAL A 121 5.87 3.26 -16.75
CA VAL A 121 6.27 4.35 -17.63
C VAL A 121 7.59 4.92 -17.16
N PRO A 122 8.58 5.15 -18.05
CA PRO A 122 9.83 5.79 -17.66
C PRO A 122 9.58 7.25 -17.31
N VAL A 123 10.31 7.74 -16.32
CA VAL A 123 10.29 9.13 -15.84
C VAL A 123 11.68 9.70 -16.05
N ASP A 124 11.79 10.76 -16.83
CA ASP A 124 13.07 11.42 -17.06
C ASP A 124 13.47 12.37 -15.90
N ALA A 125 14.67 12.93 -15.98
CA ALA A 125 15.21 13.83 -14.95
C ALA A 125 14.39 15.14 -14.79
N GLN A 126 13.54 15.48 -15.74
CA GLN A 126 12.63 16.61 -15.71
C GLN A 126 11.23 16.21 -15.24
N GLY A 127 11.04 14.91 -14.89
CA GLY A 127 9.76 14.34 -14.44
C GLY A 127 8.77 14.08 -15.60
N GLN A 128 9.22 14.13 -16.86
CA GLN A 128 8.36 13.82 -18.00
C GLN A 128 8.18 12.32 -18.16
N LEU A 129 6.97 11.91 -18.54
CA LEU A 129 6.60 10.51 -18.74
C LEU A 129 6.87 10.10 -20.19
N GLY A 130 7.54 8.97 -20.36
CA GLY A 130 7.74 8.34 -21.67
C GLY A 130 6.59 7.44 -22.09
N ALA A 131 6.83 6.48 -22.96
CA ALA A 131 5.82 5.54 -23.43
C ALA A 131 5.45 4.51 -22.34
N VAL A 132 4.15 4.21 -22.22
CA VAL A 132 3.64 3.17 -21.32
C VAL A 132 4.06 1.80 -21.82
N GLN A 133 4.52 0.94 -20.93
CA GLN A 133 4.99 -0.42 -21.17
C GLN A 133 4.24 -1.40 -20.27
N SER A 134 3.71 -2.49 -20.83
CA SER A 134 3.19 -3.61 -20.03
C SER A 134 4.33 -4.32 -19.31
N LEU A 135 4.09 -4.85 -18.11
CA LEU A 135 5.04 -5.72 -17.40
C LEU A 135 5.14 -7.12 -18.00
N GLY A 136 4.32 -7.44 -19.00
CA GLY A 136 4.39 -8.67 -19.80
C GLY A 136 3.67 -9.86 -19.17
N ALA A 137 3.54 -10.94 -19.95
CA ALA A 137 2.73 -12.11 -19.64
C ALA A 137 3.23 -12.97 -18.46
N ALA A 138 4.44 -12.74 -17.96
CA ALA A 138 4.91 -13.38 -16.73
C ALA A 138 4.27 -12.79 -15.48
N ILE A 139 3.81 -11.53 -15.56
CA ILE A 139 3.17 -10.79 -14.47
C ILE A 139 1.68 -10.63 -14.73
N ASN A 140 1.30 -10.18 -15.94
CA ASN A 140 -0.08 -9.95 -16.31
C ASN A 140 -0.73 -11.25 -16.79
N SER A 141 -1.85 -11.62 -16.19
CA SER A 141 -2.60 -12.84 -16.44
C SER A 141 -3.99 -12.54 -17.06
N PHE A 142 -4.84 -13.54 -17.20
CA PHE A 142 -6.25 -13.33 -17.53
C PHE A 142 -7.10 -12.77 -16.38
N GLY A 143 -6.56 -12.77 -15.17
CA GLY A 143 -7.18 -12.21 -13.98
C GLY A 143 -6.95 -10.70 -13.86
N LYS A 144 -6.82 -10.26 -12.63
CA LYS A 144 -6.51 -8.87 -12.27
C LYS A 144 -5.15 -8.85 -11.60
N GLU A 145 -4.31 -7.94 -12.04
CA GLU A 145 -3.09 -7.55 -11.35
C GLU A 145 -3.20 -6.11 -10.90
N THR A 146 -2.89 -5.85 -9.64
CA THR A 146 -3.02 -4.51 -9.04
C THR A 146 -1.99 -4.26 -7.94
N ALA A 147 -1.93 -3.03 -7.48
CA ALA A 147 -1.16 -2.62 -6.31
C ALA A 147 0.33 -3.00 -6.37
N PRO A 148 1.04 -2.64 -7.45
CA PRO A 148 2.47 -2.92 -7.54
C PRO A 148 3.25 -2.16 -6.47
N THR A 149 4.32 -2.78 -5.95
CA THR A 149 5.32 -2.15 -5.08
C THR A 149 6.69 -2.73 -5.42
N LEU A 150 7.69 -1.88 -5.59
CA LEU A 150 9.06 -2.31 -5.83
C LEU A 150 9.86 -2.34 -4.53
N SER A 151 10.78 -3.30 -4.40
CA SER A 151 11.84 -3.24 -3.40
C SER A 151 12.74 -2.01 -3.65
N LEU A 152 13.44 -1.54 -2.62
CA LEU A 152 14.30 -0.35 -2.72
C LEU A 152 15.40 -0.50 -3.79
N ASP A 153 15.89 -1.70 -4.00
CA ASP A 153 16.88 -2.01 -5.03
C ASP A 153 16.26 -2.28 -6.42
N GLY A 154 14.92 -2.27 -6.53
CA GLY A 154 14.19 -2.52 -7.77
C GLY A 154 14.23 -3.96 -8.27
N THR A 155 14.76 -4.91 -7.48
CA THR A 155 14.94 -6.31 -7.90
C THR A 155 13.74 -7.22 -7.59
N ALA A 156 12.82 -6.79 -6.74
CA ALA A 156 11.60 -7.51 -6.43
C ALA A 156 10.36 -6.63 -6.67
N LEU A 157 9.33 -7.23 -7.23
CA LEU A 157 8.00 -6.67 -7.45
C LEU A 157 7.00 -7.43 -6.58
N LEU A 158 6.35 -6.72 -5.67
CA LEU A 158 5.22 -7.19 -4.89
C LEU A 158 3.95 -6.67 -5.55
N PHE A 159 2.95 -7.52 -5.73
CA PHE A 159 1.66 -7.15 -6.34
C PHE A 159 0.55 -8.10 -5.89
N ALA A 160 -0.69 -7.71 -6.12
CA ALA A 160 -1.86 -8.55 -5.87
C ALA A 160 -2.42 -9.08 -7.19
N SER A 161 -2.86 -10.35 -7.21
CA SER A 161 -3.48 -10.97 -8.37
C SER A 161 -4.51 -12.04 -7.98
N ASP A 162 -5.57 -12.19 -8.80
CA ASP A 162 -6.51 -13.30 -8.76
C ASP A 162 -6.30 -14.30 -9.93
N GLY A 163 -5.29 -14.07 -10.77
CA GLY A 163 -5.01 -14.86 -11.98
C GLY A 163 -3.81 -15.82 -11.88
N HIS A 164 -2.99 -15.75 -10.82
CA HIS A 164 -1.83 -16.62 -10.63
C HIS A 164 -2.12 -17.84 -9.71
N GLY A 165 -3.38 -18.08 -9.36
CA GLY A 165 -3.76 -19.01 -8.32
C GLY A 165 -3.51 -18.43 -6.94
N GLY A 166 -3.97 -19.08 -5.89
CA GLY A 166 -3.82 -18.59 -4.53
C GLY A 166 -4.78 -19.22 -3.56
N ALA A 167 -4.99 -18.57 -2.42
CA ALA A 167 -5.84 -19.06 -1.34
C ALA A 167 -7.25 -18.44 -1.39
N GLY A 168 -7.41 -17.26 -1.99
CA GLY A 168 -8.65 -16.50 -1.97
C GLY A 168 -9.01 -15.83 -3.29
N GLY A 169 -9.40 -14.57 -3.22
CA GLY A 169 -9.66 -13.70 -4.35
C GLY A 169 -8.35 -13.09 -4.88
N LEU A 170 -8.05 -11.86 -4.48
CA LEU A 170 -6.73 -11.28 -4.72
C LEU A 170 -5.74 -11.81 -3.67
N ASP A 171 -4.65 -12.37 -4.14
CA ASP A 171 -3.55 -12.85 -3.32
C ASP A 171 -2.28 -12.05 -3.61
N LEU A 172 -1.38 -11.94 -2.63
CA LEU A 172 -0.10 -11.27 -2.78
C LEU A 172 0.96 -12.20 -3.36
N PHE A 173 1.69 -11.69 -4.36
CA PHE A 173 2.78 -12.35 -5.05
C PHE A 173 4.04 -11.51 -5.06
N VAL A 174 5.19 -12.17 -5.04
CA VAL A 174 6.50 -11.55 -5.29
C VAL A 174 7.10 -12.15 -6.55
N ALA A 175 7.54 -11.28 -7.46
CA ALA A 175 8.30 -11.64 -8.66
C ALA A 175 9.68 -10.98 -8.63
N HIS A 176 10.69 -11.63 -9.23
CA HIS A 176 12.06 -11.16 -9.23
C HIS A 176 12.52 -10.68 -10.59
N TRP A 177 13.34 -9.63 -10.61
CA TRP A 177 13.95 -9.08 -11.82
C TRP A 177 15.13 -9.95 -12.26
N ASN A 178 15.10 -10.46 -13.48
CA ASN A 178 16.17 -11.30 -14.05
C ASN A 178 17.20 -10.53 -14.89
N GLY A 179 17.16 -9.20 -14.88
CA GLY A 179 17.96 -8.32 -15.73
C GLY A 179 17.23 -7.78 -16.96
N ALA A 180 16.09 -8.37 -17.33
CA ALA A 180 15.28 -7.97 -18.49
C ALA A 180 13.79 -7.78 -18.15
N ALA A 181 13.23 -8.65 -17.31
CA ALA A 181 11.83 -8.64 -16.91
C ALA A 181 11.66 -9.19 -15.48
N PHE A 182 10.50 -8.92 -14.86
CA PHE A 182 10.06 -9.64 -13.68
C PHE A 182 9.52 -11.00 -14.08
N ILE A 183 9.92 -12.04 -13.34
CA ILE A 183 9.60 -13.44 -13.65
C ILE A 183 9.21 -14.21 -12.40
N ALA A 184 8.61 -15.40 -12.64
CA ALA A 184 8.32 -16.42 -11.63
C ALA A 184 7.60 -15.86 -10.37
N PRO A 185 6.38 -15.29 -10.50
CA PRO A 185 5.62 -14.86 -9.35
C PRO A 185 5.41 -16.03 -8.36
N ALA A 186 5.69 -15.79 -7.09
CA ALA A 186 5.48 -16.73 -6.00
C ALA A 186 4.51 -16.13 -4.98
N ALA A 187 3.52 -16.90 -4.55
CA ALA A 187 2.55 -16.47 -3.54
C ALA A 187 3.20 -16.29 -2.17
N LEU A 188 2.77 -15.28 -1.42
CA LEU A 188 3.25 -14.99 -0.06
C LEU A 188 2.55 -15.89 0.99
N GLY A 189 2.67 -17.18 0.86
CA GLY A 189 2.34 -18.21 1.84
C GLY A 189 1.25 -17.86 2.86
N GLU A 190 1.64 -17.72 4.14
CA GLU A 190 0.72 -17.45 5.26
C GLU A 190 0.10 -16.04 5.28
N VAL A 191 0.59 -15.12 4.46
CA VAL A 191 0.00 -13.78 4.32
C VAL A 191 -1.35 -13.88 3.63
N ASN A 192 -1.42 -14.73 2.60
CA ASN A 192 -2.62 -14.94 1.79
C ASN A 192 -3.66 -15.79 2.54
N SER A 193 -4.94 -15.47 2.35
CA SER A 193 -6.07 -16.10 3.01
C SER A 193 -7.22 -16.37 2.03
N ALA A 194 -8.39 -16.73 2.52
CA ALA A 194 -9.59 -16.86 1.68
C ALA A 194 -10.23 -15.50 1.32
N GLU A 195 -9.71 -14.40 1.85
CA GLU A 195 -10.14 -13.04 1.55
C GLU A 195 -9.26 -12.41 0.46
N ASP A 196 -9.47 -11.14 0.13
CA ASP A 196 -8.57 -10.39 -0.75
C ASP A 196 -7.41 -9.81 0.05
N GLU A 197 -6.17 -10.09 -0.35
CA GLU A 197 -4.96 -9.42 0.12
C GLU A 197 -4.41 -8.51 -0.99
N ARG A 198 -4.15 -7.24 -0.65
CA ARG A 198 -3.71 -6.23 -1.62
C ARG A 198 -2.95 -5.07 -0.97
N ASP A 199 -2.50 -4.15 -1.76
CA ASP A 199 -1.89 -2.89 -1.32
C ASP A 199 -0.75 -3.09 -0.31
N ALA A 200 0.13 -4.04 -0.59
CA ALA A 200 1.21 -4.36 0.31
C ALA A 200 2.44 -3.45 0.09
N ALA A 201 3.16 -3.19 1.18
CA ALA A 201 4.44 -2.49 1.16
C ALA A 201 5.41 -3.08 2.17
N TRP A 202 6.68 -3.20 1.76
CA TRP A 202 7.76 -3.57 2.67
C TRP A 202 8.16 -2.40 3.57
N LEU A 203 8.37 -2.69 4.85
CA LEU A 203 8.92 -1.77 5.83
C LEU A 203 10.34 -2.18 6.23
N GLY A 204 11.20 -1.19 6.47
CA GLY A 204 12.53 -1.42 6.99
C GLY A 204 13.36 -2.42 6.16
N ASP A 205 13.31 -2.30 4.83
CA ASP A 205 14.03 -3.17 3.90
C ASP A 205 13.61 -4.66 4.00
N GLY A 206 12.28 -4.90 4.08
CA GLY A 206 11.72 -6.25 4.16
C GLY A 206 11.65 -6.85 5.57
N ARG A 207 12.02 -6.09 6.61
CA ARG A 207 11.88 -6.55 8.01
C ARG A 207 10.44 -6.74 8.44
N ALA A 208 9.52 -6.02 7.81
CA ALA A 208 8.09 -6.22 7.98
C ALA A 208 7.35 -5.99 6.67
N LEU A 209 6.13 -6.52 6.61
CA LEU A 209 5.17 -6.29 5.55
C LEU A 209 3.92 -5.66 6.15
N VAL A 210 3.41 -4.61 5.51
CA VAL A 210 2.08 -4.07 5.73
C VAL A 210 1.24 -4.33 4.50
N TRP A 211 -0.02 -4.76 4.67
CA TRP A 211 -0.94 -5.01 3.54
C TRP A 211 -2.39 -4.80 3.96
N ALA A 212 -3.27 -4.62 3.00
CA ALA A 212 -4.71 -4.57 3.22
C ALA A 212 -5.32 -5.95 3.02
N ARG A 213 -6.21 -6.36 3.93
CA ARG A 213 -7.10 -7.51 3.80
C ARG A 213 -8.54 -7.03 3.74
N GLY A 214 -9.30 -7.56 2.78
CA GLY A 214 -10.68 -7.18 2.47
C GLY A 214 -10.83 -6.49 1.14
N THR A 215 -12.08 -6.25 0.71
CA THR A 215 -12.39 -5.79 -0.66
C THR A 215 -12.17 -4.29 -0.83
N PHE A 216 -11.99 -3.84 -2.09
CA PHE A 216 -11.88 -2.41 -2.40
C PHE A 216 -13.16 -1.63 -2.08
N ALA A 217 -14.33 -2.22 -2.34
CA ALA A 217 -15.62 -1.57 -2.15
C ALA A 217 -16.20 -1.73 -0.75
N GLY A 218 -15.76 -2.74 0.00
CA GLY A 218 -16.24 -3.08 1.34
C GLY A 218 -15.24 -2.78 2.44
N PRO A 219 -15.47 -3.32 3.65
CA PRO A 219 -14.53 -3.23 4.74
C PRO A 219 -13.17 -3.80 4.37
N SER A 220 -12.11 -3.12 4.82
CA SER A 220 -10.74 -3.58 4.67
C SER A 220 -9.88 -3.02 5.80
N GLN A 221 -8.91 -3.83 6.25
CA GLN A 221 -8.00 -3.46 7.33
C GLN A 221 -6.55 -3.58 6.87
N LEU A 222 -5.72 -2.66 7.32
CA LEU A 222 -4.27 -2.80 7.22
C LEU A 222 -3.77 -3.75 8.31
N LEU A 223 -3.04 -4.77 7.89
CA LEU A 223 -2.35 -5.73 8.74
C LEU A 223 -0.85 -5.52 8.65
N LEU A 224 -0.13 -5.93 9.69
CA LEU A 224 1.32 -5.85 9.80
C LEU A 224 1.88 -7.17 10.30
N ALA A 225 2.91 -7.69 9.65
CA ALA A 225 3.70 -8.83 10.13
C ALA A 225 5.20 -8.53 10.07
N ALA A 226 5.93 -8.98 11.09
CA ALA A 226 7.40 -9.01 11.05
C ALA A 226 7.89 -10.20 10.23
N CYS A 227 9.04 -10.03 9.57
CA CYS A 227 9.79 -11.14 8.98
C CYS A 227 10.39 -12.00 10.09
N LYS A 228 10.08 -13.29 10.11
CA LYS A 228 10.61 -14.28 11.06
C LYS A 228 10.86 -15.60 10.35
N GLY A 229 12.06 -16.14 10.48
CA GLY A 229 12.44 -17.39 9.83
C GLY A 229 12.29 -17.37 8.30
N GLY A 230 12.49 -16.20 7.67
CA GLY A 230 12.42 -16.03 6.22
C GLY A 230 11.00 -15.85 5.63
N HIS A 231 9.96 -15.68 6.45
CA HIS A 231 8.59 -15.48 5.98
C HIS A 231 7.80 -14.48 6.85
N TYR A 232 6.66 -13.99 6.31
CA TYR A 232 5.68 -13.20 7.05
C TYR A 232 4.51 -14.10 7.44
N GLY A 233 4.02 -13.96 8.68
CA GLY A 233 2.81 -14.65 9.14
C GLY A 233 1.52 -13.89 8.79
N GLN A 234 0.41 -14.30 9.40
CA GLN A 234 -0.93 -13.75 9.14
C GLN A 234 -1.11 -12.27 9.51
N GLY A 235 -0.18 -11.68 10.24
CA GLY A 235 -0.20 -10.28 10.65
C GLY A 235 -1.21 -9.95 11.74
N GLN A 236 -1.11 -8.70 12.21
CA GLN A 236 -2.01 -8.10 13.19
C GLN A 236 -2.51 -6.76 12.67
N PRO A 237 -3.75 -6.35 12.96
CA PRO A 237 -4.25 -5.04 12.57
C PRO A 237 -3.36 -3.90 13.06
N LEU A 238 -3.07 -2.93 12.19
CA LEU A 238 -2.40 -1.71 12.59
C LEU A 238 -3.28 -0.92 13.57
N PRO A 239 -2.74 -0.38 14.68
CA PRO A 239 -3.49 0.37 15.68
C PRO A 239 -3.76 1.81 15.22
N LEU A 240 -4.53 1.98 14.13
CA LEU A 240 -5.00 3.27 13.62
C LEU A 240 -6.42 3.53 14.06
N SER A 241 -6.77 4.81 14.25
CA SER A 241 -8.10 5.24 14.69
C SER A 241 -9.21 4.90 13.68
N PHE A 242 -8.84 4.67 12.42
CA PHE A 242 -9.75 4.36 11.30
C PHE A 242 -9.44 3.01 10.62
N ASN A 243 -8.83 2.06 11.35
CA ASN A 243 -8.50 0.72 10.86
C ASN A 243 -9.35 -0.37 11.57
N GLY A 244 -10.57 -0.06 11.93
CA GLY A 244 -11.51 -1.01 12.53
C GLY A 244 -12.06 -2.03 11.51
N PRO A 245 -12.70 -3.12 11.99
CA PRO A 245 -13.16 -4.22 11.13
C PRO A 245 -14.32 -3.83 10.19
N GLN A 246 -14.96 -2.69 10.39
CA GLN A 246 -16.01 -2.14 9.54
C GLN A 246 -15.56 -0.90 8.76
N GLU A 247 -14.30 -0.51 8.93
CA GLU A 247 -13.72 0.66 8.26
C GLU A 247 -13.15 0.25 6.89
N ARG A 248 -12.76 1.25 6.10
CA ARG A 248 -12.10 1.06 4.81
C ARG A 248 -10.71 1.68 4.88
N THR A 249 -9.70 0.86 5.19
CA THR A 249 -8.31 1.29 5.32
C THR A 249 -7.42 0.39 4.49
N PHE A 250 -6.71 0.96 3.52
CA PHE A 250 -5.88 0.26 2.55
C PHE A 250 -4.84 1.17 1.92
N GLY A 251 -4.17 0.74 0.85
CA GLY A 251 -3.31 1.58 0.02
C GLY A 251 -2.05 2.07 0.73
N ALA A 252 -1.49 1.26 1.64
CA ALA A 252 -0.26 1.61 2.34
C ALA A 252 0.92 1.73 1.36
N VAL A 253 1.62 2.87 1.40
CA VAL A 253 2.83 3.14 0.62
C VAL A 253 3.85 3.86 1.51
N VAL A 254 5.09 3.40 1.50
CA VAL A 254 6.18 4.09 2.19
C VAL A 254 6.53 5.36 1.42
N ASP A 255 6.66 6.48 2.12
CA ASP A 255 7.16 7.72 1.53
C ASP A 255 8.64 7.55 1.18
N ALA A 256 8.97 7.50 -0.12
CA ALA A 256 10.35 7.30 -0.58
C ALA A 256 11.29 8.42 -0.13
N ALA A 257 10.78 9.66 0.02
CA ALA A 257 11.54 10.80 0.52
C ALA A 257 11.69 10.78 2.05
N LYS A 258 10.80 10.05 2.76
CA LYS A 258 10.77 9.94 4.22
C LYS A 258 10.44 8.51 4.64
N PRO A 259 11.39 7.56 4.60
CA PRO A 259 11.13 6.13 4.82
C PRO A 259 10.55 5.78 6.22
N GLY A 260 10.55 6.74 7.15
CA GLY A 260 9.87 6.62 8.45
C GLY A 260 8.40 7.02 8.44
N GLU A 261 7.82 7.33 7.28
CA GLU A 261 6.42 7.74 7.11
C GLU A 261 5.69 6.82 6.13
N LEU A 262 4.40 6.59 6.41
CA LEU A 262 3.46 5.89 5.54
C LEU A 262 2.38 6.86 5.05
N LEU A 263 1.96 6.65 3.83
CA LEU A 263 0.72 7.18 3.28
C LEU A 263 -0.28 6.02 3.21
N VAL A 264 -1.50 6.25 3.64
CA VAL A 264 -2.58 5.26 3.59
C VAL A 264 -3.86 5.89 3.09
N THR A 265 -4.71 5.10 2.48
CA THR A 265 -6.06 5.47 2.10
C THR A 265 -7.02 5.03 3.20
N GLY A 266 -7.96 5.89 3.56
CA GLY A 266 -8.95 5.53 4.55
C GLY A 266 -10.12 6.50 4.64
N SER A 267 -11.04 6.18 5.54
CA SER A 267 -12.23 6.98 5.85
C SER A 267 -12.25 7.40 7.32
N ALA A 268 -11.25 8.19 7.74
CA ALA A 268 -11.20 8.71 9.10
C ALA A 268 -12.43 9.57 9.43
N ARG A 269 -12.78 9.66 10.71
CA ARG A 269 -13.90 10.50 11.15
C ARG A 269 -13.61 11.99 11.00
N ALA A 270 -12.37 12.40 11.32
CA ALA A 270 -11.87 13.76 11.16
C ALA A 270 -10.34 13.79 11.30
N PRO A 271 -9.60 14.61 10.55
CA PRO A 271 -10.12 15.40 9.42
C PRO A 271 -10.47 14.50 8.22
N ARG A 272 -11.45 14.90 7.43
CA ARG A 272 -11.80 14.25 6.16
C ARG A 272 -12.27 15.29 5.15
N ALA A 273 -12.07 15.01 3.86
CA ALA A 273 -12.53 15.84 2.76
C ALA A 273 -13.62 15.12 1.94
N GLY A 274 -13.45 13.82 1.70
CA GLY A 274 -14.34 12.96 0.92
C GLY A 274 -14.81 11.71 1.68
N GLN A 275 -15.04 10.63 0.94
CA GLN A 275 -15.34 9.32 1.50
C GLN A 275 -14.05 8.52 1.72
N LEU A 276 -13.10 8.61 0.79
CA LEU A 276 -11.77 8.06 0.88
C LEU A 276 -10.76 9.18 0.70
N ASP A 277 -9.89 9.35 1.66
CA ASP A 277 -8.85 10.37 1.66
C ASP A 277 -7.47 9.73 1.89
N ILE A 278 -6.43 10.48 1.57
CA ILE A 278 -5.05 10.09 1.85
C ILE A 278 -4.64 10.65 3.21
N TYR A 279 -4.11 9.77 4.06
CA TYR A 279 -3.58 10.13 5.38
C TYR A 279 -2.10 9.83 5.48
N ARG A 280 -1.38 10.70 6.14
CA ARG A 280 0.04 10.53 6.46
C ARG A 280 0.20 10.13 7.91
N MET A 281 1.08 9.18 8.17
CA MET A 281 1.37 8.70 9.52
C MET A 281 2.81 8.23 9.63
N LYS A 282 3.27 8.06 10.88
CA LYS A 282 4.56 7.44 11.14
C LYS A 282 4.51 5.96 10.78
N ALA A 283 5.51 5.48 10.03
CA ALA A 283 5.66 4.06 9.77
C ALA A 283 5.92 3.30 11.08
N PRO A 284 5.29 2.13 11.29
CA PRO A 284 5.59 1.30 12.46
C PRO A 284 7.04 0.82 12.43
N VAL A 285 7.70 0.87 13.58
CA VAL A 285 9.01 0.26 13.76
C VAL A 285 8.79 -1.19 14.19
N VAL A 286 9.34 -2.12 13.43
CA VAL A 286 9.18 -3.56 13.67
C VAL A 286 10.53 -4.22 13.78
N ASP A 287 10.72 -5.01 14.83
CA ASP A 287 11.91 -5.84 15.03
C ASP A 287 11.73 -7.17 14.27
N GLY A 288 12.09 -7.15 12.99
CA GLY A 288 12.04 -8.28 12.08
C GLY A 288 13.41 -8.59 11.47
N GLU A 289 13.57 -9.81 10.99
CA GLU A 289 14.75 -10.26 10.25
C GLU A 289 14.76 -9.67 8.82
N THR A 290 15.91 -9.67 8.18
CA THR A 290 16.04 -9.37 6.74
C THR A 290 15.85 -10.68 5.94
N GLY A 291 15.40 -10.56 4.67
CA GLY A 291 15.37 -11.70 3.74
C GLY A 291 14.00 -12.30 3.43
N CYS A 292 12.91 -11.70 3.91
CA CYS A 292 11.54 -12.04 3.53
C CYS A 292 11.12 -11.30 2.23
N ARG A 293 11.82 -11.51 1.11
CA ARG A 293 11.48 -10.87 -0.17
C ARG A 293 11.39 -11.89 -1.28
#